data_2b045edc3ba0962986ea4a29d2e8af43
#
_entry.id   2b045edc3ba0962986ea4a29d2e8af43
#
_cell.length_a   1.000
_cell.length_b   1.000
_cell.length_c   1.000
_cell.angle_alpha   90.00
_cell.angle_beta   90.00
_cell.angle_gamma   90.00
#
_symmetry.space_group_name_H-M   'P 1'
#
loop_
_entity.id
_entity.type
_entity.pdbx_description
1 polymer ?
#
loop_
_entity_poly.entity_id
_entity_poly.type
_entity_poly.pdbx_seq_one_letter_code
_entity_poly.pdbx_strand_id
1 'polypeptide(L)'
;VIIPGYGMAIAQAQFEVVSLAKKLIGMGKDVTFAIHPVAGRMPGHMNVLLAEADVDYELLKEMDEVNPTFSRTDFALVVGACDVVNPAAIHVEGTPISGMPILLAHEAKQVAVLNLDTRPGYSGVDNPLYQNDKTIMLLGNAKETLIRLLKMFG
;
A
#
# COMPACT_ATOMS: atom_id res chain seq x y z
N VAL A 1 -3.06 -0.42 8.31
CA VAL A 1 -2.29 -1.30 7.40
C VAL A 1 -1.62 -0.46 6.35
N ILE A 2 -0.34 -0.66 6.15
CA ILE A 2 0.45 0.04 5.12
C ILE A 2 0.79 -0.96 4.01
N ILE A 3 0.51 -0.59 2.77
CA ILE A 3 0.73 -1.45 1.61
C ILE A 3 1.78 -0.81 0.71
N PRO A 4 3.05 -1.25 0.78
CA PRO A 4 4.10 -0.73 -0.07
C PRO A 4 4.07 -1.37 -1.46
N GLY A 5 4.41 -0.60 -2.48
CA GLY A 5 4.52 -1.06 -3.84
C GLY A 5 5.72 -0.49 -4.57
N TYR A 6 5.79 -0.72 -5.87
CA TYR A 6 6.94 -0.30 -6.69
C TYR A 6 7.14 1.22 -6.69
N GLY A 7 6.06 1.99 -6.61
CA GLY A 7 6.16 3.45 -6.53
C GLY A 7 6.90 3.93 -5.30
N MET A 8 6.79 3.21 -4.18
CA MET A 8 7.59 3.50 -2.99
C MET A 8 9.09 3.33 -3.30
N ALA A 9 9.43 2.27 -4.02
CA ALA A 9 10.81 2.01 -4.41
C ALA A 9 11.35 3.10 -5.34
N ILE A 10 10.58 3.50 -6.34
CA ILE A 10 10.96 4.56 -7.28
C ILE A 10 11.19 5.89 -6.55
N ALA A 11 10.31 6.24 -5.63
CA ALA A 11 10.42 7.47 -4.85
C ALA A 11 11.45 7.39 -3.73
N GLN A 12 12.00 6.20 -3.47
CA GLN A 12 12.90 5.93 -2.34
C GLN A 12 12.27 6.40 -1.01
N ALA A 13 10.99 6.10 -0.83
CA ALA A 13 10.18 6.57 0.28
C ALA A 13 10.14 5.58 1.46
N GLN A 14 10.90 4.50 1.43
CA GLN A 14 10.87 3.47 2.47
C GLN A 14 11.23 4.03 3.85
N PHE A 15 12.14 4.99 3.93
CA PHE A 15 12.53 5.60 5.21
C PHE A 15 11.38 6.40 5.80
N GLU A 16 10.70 7.20 4.99
CA GLU A 16 9.55 7.99 5.42
C GLU A 16 8.36 7.11 5.81
N VAL A 17 8.14 6.02 5.08
CA VAL A 17 7.07 5.06 5.39
C VAL A 17 7.32 4.43 6.76
N VAL A 18 8.54 3.98 7.03
CA VAL A 18 8.88 3.36 8.32
C VAL A 18 8.82 4.39 9.44
N SER A 19 9.26 5.63 9.18
CA SER A 19 9.13 6.72 10.16
C SER A 19 7.68 6.99 10.52
N LEU A 20 6.79 6.99 9.53
CA LEU A 20 5.35 7.16 9.77
C LEU A 20 4.80 6.01 10.62
N ALA A 21 5.17 4.77 10.30
CA ALA A 21 4.74 3.61 11.06
C ALA A 21 5.16 3.70 12.52
N LYS A 22 6.41 4.07 12.78
CA LYS A 22 6.93 4.24 14.14
C LYS A 22 6.18 5.35 14.90
N LYS A 23 5.87 6.43 14.20
CA LYS A 23 5.13 7.53 14.80
C LYS A 23 3.72 7.12 15.19
N LEU A 24 3.01 6.41 14.32
CA LEU A 24 1.67 5.91 14.59
C LEU A 24 1.66 4.91 15.74
N ILE A 25 2.65 4.03 15.81
CA ILE A 25 2.80 3.08 16.93
C ILE A 25 3.03 3.84 18.23
N GLY A 26 3.84 4.89 18.21
CA GLY A 26 4.07 5.76 19.37
C GLY A 26 2.80 6.48 19.84
N MET A 27 1.81 6.63 18.95
CA MET A 27 0.51 7.22 19.26
C MET A 27 -0.52 6.18 19.73
N GLY A 28 -0.11 4.94 19.92
CA GLY A 28 -0.98 3.86 20.37
C GLY A 28 -1.75 3.15 19.26
N LYS A 29 -1.36 3.32 18.00
CA LYS A 29 -2.03 2.67 16.88
C LYS A 29 -1.39 1.31 16.57
N ASP A 30 -2.21 0.38 16.13
CA ASP A 30 -1.74 -0.92 15.64
C ASP A 30 -1.39 -0.77 14.17
N VAL A 31 -0.12 -0.98 13.83
CA VAL A 31 0.37 -0.84 12.46
C VAL A 31 0.89 -2.18 11.95
N THR A 32 0.53 -2.51 10.72
CA THR A 32 0.98 -3.71 10.02
C THR A 32 1.32 -3.35 8.59
N PHE A 33 2.39 -3.92 8.06
CA PHE A 33 2.71 -3.83 6.63
C PHE A 33 2.19 -5.06 5.92
N ALA A 34 1.39 -4.85 4.88
CA ALA A 34 0.86 -5.93 4.06
C ALA A 34 1.69 -6.06 2.79
N ILE A 35 2.39 -7.18 2.66
CA ILE A 35 3.33 -7.41 1.57
C ILE A 35 2.72 -8.35 0.55
N HIS A 36 2.57 -7.87 -0.69
CA HIS A 36 2.15 -8.73 -1.79
C HIS A 36 3.38 -9.42 -2.40
N PRO A 37 3.30 -10.71 -2.70
CA PRO A 37 4.49 -11.45 -3.17
C PRO A 37 5.06 -10.97 -4.49
N VAL A 38 4.26 -10.30 -5.33
CA VAL A 38 4.74 -9.76 -6.61
C VAL A 38 4.86 -8.25 -6.62
N ALA A 39 4.76 -7.60 -5.46
CA ALA A 39 4.99 -6.15 -5.38
C ALA A 39 6.46 -5.83 -5.72
N GLY A 40 6.67 -4.80 -6.53
CA GLY A 40 8.01 -4.41 -6.95
C GLY A 40 8.48 -5.12 -8.20
N ARG A 41 9.78 -5.30 -8.35
CA ARG A 41 10.43 -5.83 -9.55
C ARG A 41 11.13 -7.17 -9.33
N MET A 42 11.23 -7.63 -8.09
CA MET A 42 11.90 -8.89 -7.74
C MET A 42 11.25 -9.49 -6.49
N PRO A 43 11.37 -10.81 -6.28
CA PRO A 43 10.87 -11.44 -5.06
C PRO A 43 11.47 -10.79 -3.82
N GLY A 44 10.65 -10.48 -2.84
CA GLY A 44 11.10 -9.85 -1.60
C GLY A 44 11.54 -8.40 -1.72
N HIS A 45 11.23 -7.71 -2.83
CA HIS A 45 11.67 -6.35 -3.07
C HIS A 45 11.25 -5.40 -1.93
N MET A 46 9.99 -5.45 -1.52
CA MET A 46 9.49 -4.58 -0.45
C MET A 46 10.13 -4.93 0.89
N ASN A 47 10.34 -6.21 1.16
CA ASN A 47 10.99 -6.66 2.39
C ASN A 47 12.41 -6.09 2.51
N VAL A 48 13.18 -6.10 1.43
CA VAL A 48 14.54 -5.55 1.40
C VAL A 48 14.53 -4.05 1.69
N LEU A 49 13.64 -3.30 1.03
CA LEU A 49 13.58 -1.85 1.21
C LEU A 49 13.17 -1.47 2.64
N LEU A 50 12.19 -2.17 3.20
CA LEU A 50 11.73 -1.91 4.56
C LEU A 50 12.80 -2.31 5.58
N ALA A 51 13.54 -3.38 5.34
CA ALA A 51 14.67 -3.77 6.19
C ALA A 51 15.78 -2.71 6.16
N GLU A 52 16.06 -2.14 5.00
CA GLU A 52 17.01 -1.03 4.86
C GLU A 52 16.57 0.17 5.70
N ALA A 53 15.28 0.41 5.81
CA ALA A 53 14.70 1.49 6.62
C ALA A 53 14.53 1.12 8.09
N ASP A 54 15.05 -0.02 8.51
CA ASP A 54 15.06 -0.45 9.91
C ASP A 54 13.67 -0.73 10.47
N VAL A 55 12.80 -1.34 9.66
CA VAL A 55 11.47 -1.75 10.09
C VAL A 55 11.55 -2.88 11.13
N ASP A 56 10.60 -2.89 12.07
CA ASP A 56 10.41 -4.05 12.93
C ASP A 56 9.85 -5.19 12.07
N TYR A 57 10.60 -6.26 11.92
CA TYR A 57 10.26 -7.37 11.05
C TYR A 57 8.91 -8.01 11.41
N GLU A 58 8.52 -7.97 12.67
CA GLU A 58 7.24 -8.54 13.13
C GLU A 58 6.04 -7.80 12.55
N LEU A 59 6.22 -6.57 12.07
CA LEU A 59 5.15 -5.80 11.45
C LEU A 59 4.87 -6.24 10.01
N LEU A 60 5.78 -6.98 9.38
CA LEU A 60 5.63 -7.43 8.00
C LEU A 60 4.75 -8.67 7.94
N LYS A 61 3.61 -8.57 7.27
CA LYS A 61 2.64 -9.65 7.14
C LYS A 61 2.41 -10.00 5.69
N GLU A 62 2.24 -11.28 5.42
CA GLU A 62 1.92 -11.76 4.10
C GLU A 62 0.42 -11.61 3.81
N MET A 63 0.07 -11.72 2.53
CA MET A 63 -1.31 -11.54 2.06
C MET A 63 -2.29 -12.47 2.77
N ASP A 64 -1.93 -13.73 2.98
CA ASP A 64 -2.79 -14.73 3.63
C ASP A 64 -3.10 -14.36 5.09
N GLU A 65 -2.18 -13.67 5.75
CA GLU A 65 -2.37 -13.21 7.13
C GLU A 65 -3.25 -11.97 7.20
N VAL A 66 -3.10 -11.07 6.23
CA VAL A 66 -3.70 -9.74 6.26
C VAL A 66 -5.10 -9.71 5.64
N ASN A 67 -5.31 -10.43 4.53
CA ASN A 67 -6.58 -10.33 3.80
C ASN A 67 -7.81 -10.61 4.67
N PRO A 68 -7.82 -11.61 5.57
CA PRO A 68 -8.99 -11.84 6.42
C PRO A 68 -9.28 -10.69 7.39
N THR A 69 -8.34 -9.77 7.59
CA THR A 69 -8.47 -8.68 8.57
C THR A 69 -8.85 -7.33 7.96
N PHE A 70 -8.85 -7.20 6.63
CA PHE A 70 -9.12 -5.90 5.99
C PHE A 70 -10.51 -5.36 6.31
N SER A 71 -11.52 -6.22 6.41
CA SER A 71 -12.88 -5.76 6.74
C SER A 71 -12.97 -5.11 8.13
N ARG A 72 -12.00 -5.39 9.00
CA ARG A 72 -11.90 -4.80 10.35
C ARG A 72 -10.83 -3.72 10.43
N THR A 73 -10.12 -3.46 9.34
CA THR A 73 -9.06 -2.46 9.28
C THR A 73 -9.67 -1.08 9.19
N ASP A 74 -9.27 -0.18 10.10
CA ASP A 74 -9.78 1.19 10.13
C ASP A 74 -9.25 2.02 8.95
N PHE A 75 -7.98 1.82 8.61
CA PHE A 75 -7.32 2.62 7.59
C PHE A 75 -6.27 1.81 6.85
N ALA A 76 -6.30 1.86 5.53
CA ALA A 76 -5.28 1.27 4.67
C ALA A 76 -4.54 2.39 3.93
N LEU A 77 -3.22 2.42 4.05
CA LEU A 77 -2.36 3.37 3.36
C LEU A 77 -1.60 2.65 2.26
N VAL A 78 -1.93 2.97 1.01
CA VAL A 78 -1.30 2.38 -0.17
C VAL A 78 -0.19 3.33 -0.63
N VAL A 79 1.03 2.84 -0.71
CA VAL A 79 2.19 3.67 -1.07
C VAL A 79 2.82 3.13 -2.35
N GLY A 80 2.47 3.73 -3.47
CA GLY A 80 3.04 3.37 -4.76
C GLY A 80 2.63 1.99 -5.28
N ALA A 81 1.44 1.52 -4.94
CA ALA A 81 0.90 0.24 -5.43
C ALA A 81 -0.32 0.49 -6.30
N CYS A 82 -0.57 -0.39 -7.26
CA CYS A 82 -1.74 -0.31 -8.14
C CYS A 82 -2.35 -1.68 -8.37
N ASP A 83 -1.70 -2.55 -9.18
CA ASP A 83 -2.29 -3.84 -9.56
C ASP A 83 -2.54 -4.75 -8.36
N VAL A 84 -1.66 -4.73 -7.37
CA VAL A 84 -1.75 -5.60 -6.20
C VAL A 84 -2.90 -5.23 -5.25
N VAL A 85 -3.54 -4.09 -5.47
CA VAL A 85 -4.72 -3.64 -4.71
C VAL A 85 -5.91 -3.37 -5.64
N ASN A 86 -5.88 -3.86 -6.86
CA ASN A 86 -6.91 -3.59 -7.86
C ASN A 86 -8.05 -4.60 -7.78
N PRO A 87 -9.25 -4.19 -7.31
CA PRO A 87 -10.39 -5.11 -7.20
C PRO A 87 -10.87 -5.66 -8.55
N ALA A 88 -10.48 -5.06 -9.67
CA ALA A 88 -10.81 -5.59 -11.00
C ALA A 88 -10.26 -7.01 -11.21
N ALA A 89 -9.21 -7.39 -10.49
CA ALA A 89 -8.70 -8.76 -10.52
C ALA A 89 -9.74 -9.78 -10.09
N ILE A 90 -10.68 -9.39 -9.23
CA ILE A 90 -11.75 -10.23 -8.71
C ILE A 90 -13.03 -10.09 -9.56
N HIS A 91 -13.38 -8.86 -9.91
CA HIS A 91 -14.71 -8.51 -10.43
C HIS A 91 -14.80 -8.41 -11.94
N VAL A 92 -13.68 -8.28 -12.65
CA VAL A 92 -13.65 -8.13 -14.11
C VAL A 92 -12.92 -9.30 -14.73
N GLU A 93 -13.59 -10.01 -15.66
CA GLU A 93 -13.01 -11.13 -16.37
C GLU A 93 -12.28 -10.66 -17.63
N GLY A 94 -11.32 -11.46 -18.11
CA GLY A 94 -10.65 -11.22 -19.38
C GLY A 94 -9.58 -10.13 -19.35
N THR A 95 -9.12 -9.70 -18.18
CA THR A 95 -8.04 -8.73 -18.06
C THR A 95 -6.71 -9.42 -17.74
N PRO A 96 -5.56 -8.74 -17.94
CA PRO A 96 -4.26 -9.31 -17.57
C PRO A 96 -4.11 -9.71 -16.10
N ILE A 97 -4.92 -9.12 -15.20
CA ILE A 97 -4.86 -9.42 -13.76
C ILE A 97 -6.03 -10.27 -13.29
N SER A 98 -6.94 -10.68 -14.17
CA SER A 98 -8.11 -11.47 -13.76
C SER A 98 -7.68 -12.76 -13.08
N GLY A 99 -8.21 -13.01 -11.88
CA GLY A 99 -7.88 -14.17 -11.06
C GLY A 99 -6.58 -14.05 -10.27
N MET A 100 -5.84 -12.95 -10.42
CA MET A 100 -4.65 -12.72 -9.60
C MET A 100 -5.06 -12.44 -8.15
N PRO A 101 -4.45 -13.11 -7.16
CA PRO A 101 -4.68 -12.74 -5.77
C PRO A 101 -4.20 -11.33 -5.50
N ILE A 102 -4.99 -10.55 -4.77
CA ILE A 102 -4.67 -9.16 -4.42
C ILE A 102 -4.83 -8.94 -2.92
N LEU A 103 -4.24 -7.84 -2.45
CA LEU A 103 -4.52 -7.32 -1.11
C LEU A 103 -5.87 -6.62 -1.13
N LEU A 104 -6.74 -6.97 -0.19
CA LEU A 104 -8.14 -6.52 -0.18
C LEU A 104 -8.29 -5.13 0.46
N ALA A 105 -7.45 -4.19 0.06
CA ALA A 105 -7.45 -2.83 0.60
C ALA A 105 -8.82 -2.15 0.49
N HIS A 106 -9.58 -2.47 -0.55
CA HIS A 106 -10.91 -1.90 -0.76
C HIS A 106 -11.93 -2.30 0.32
N GLU A 107 -11.62 -3.31 1.13
CA GLU A 107 -12.47 -3.72 2.25
C GLU A 107 -12.21 -2.90 3.52
N ALA A 108 -11.10 -2.17 3.61
CA ALA A 108 -10.84 -1.34 4.77
C ALA A 108 -11.87 -0.22 4.90
N LYS A 109 -12.04 0.29 6.11
CA LYS A 109 -13.04 1.34 6.38
C LYS A 109 -12.72 2.63 5.65
N GLN A 110 -11.42 2.99 5.58
CA GLN A 110 -10.92 4.11 4.80
C GLN A 110 -9.62 3.73 4.13
N VAL A 111 -9.36 4.34 2.97
CA VAL A 111 -8.14 4.07 2.17
C VAL A 111 -7.53 5.40 1.74
N ALA A 112 -6.22 5.53 1.84
CA ALA A 112 -5.48 6.60 1.21
C ALA A 112 -4.47 5.99 0.25
N VAL A 113 -4.37 6.54 -0.96
CA VAL A 113 -3.47 6.06 -1.99
C VAL A 113 -2.48 7.17 -2.33
N LEU A 114 -1.20 6.89 -2.11
CA LEU A 114 -0.09 7.77 -2.43
C LEU A 114 0.56 7.28 -3.72
N ASN A 115 0.11 7.81 -4.85
CA ASN A 115 0.62 7.48 -6.17
C ASN A 115 0.95 8.76 -6.95
N LEU A 116 1.79 8.64 -7.98
CA LEU A 116 2.14 9.80 -8.83
C LEU A 116 0.89 10.34 -9.54
N ASP A 117 0.05 9.44 -10.02
CA ASP A 117 -1.16 9.79 -10.76
C ASP A 117 -2.17 8.65 -10.66
N THR A 118 -3.26 8.75 -11.43
CA THR A 118 -4.31 7.74 -11.43
C THR A 118 -4.20 6.75 -12.59
N ARG A 119 -3.09 6.75 -13.31
CA ARG A 119 -2.91 5.84 -14.44
C ARG A 119 -2.86 4.40 -13.98
N PRO A 120 -3.26 3.46 -14.86
CA PRO A 120 -3.10 2.04 -14.57
C PRO A 120 -1.66 1.68 -14.26
N GLY A 121 -1.47 0.59 -13.51
CA GLY A 121 -0.15 0.02 -13.28
C GLY A 121 0.36 -0.75 -14.51
N TYR A 122 1.31 -1.63 -14.28
CA TYR A 122 1.94 -2.41 -15.35
C TYR A 122 0.93 -3.17 -16.20
N SER A 123 -0.16 -3.65 -15.62
CA SER A 123 -1.20 -4.41 -16.34
C SER A 123 -2.00 -3.57 -17.33
N GLY A 124 -2.02 -2.26 -17.20
CA GLY A 124 -2.87 -1.37 -17.98
C GLY A 124 -4.34 -1.40 -17.59
N VAL A 125 -4.71 -2.08 -16.51
CA VAL A 125 -6.09 -2.19 -16.05
C VAL A 125 -6.41 -1.06 -15.07
N ASP A 126 -7.48 -0.30 -15.37
CA ASP A 126 -7.94 0.77 -14.46
C ASP A 126 -8.29 0.20 -13.10
N ASN A 127 -7.99 0.97 -12.06
CA ASN A 127 -8.20 0.54 -10.69
C ASN A 127 -9.44 1.21 -10.07
N PRO A 128 -10.56 0.47 -9.92
CA PRO A 128 -11.78 1.03 -9.32
C PRO A 128 -11.60 1.49 -7.87
N LEU A 129 -10.57 1.02 -7.17
CA LEU A 129 -10.27 1.48 -5.82
C LEU A 129 -10.11 3.00 -5.77
N TYR A 130 -9.53 3.61 -6.80
CA TYR A 130 -9.27 5.05 -6.84
C TYR A 130 -10.54 5.89 -6.87
N GLN A 131 -11.65 5.31 -7.31
CA GLN A 131 -12.94 6.00 -7.42
C GLN A 131 -13.91 5.63 -6.31
N ASN A 132 -13.49 4.81 -5.36
CA ASN A 132 -14.30 4.43 -4.21
C ASN A 132 -14.51 5.65 -3.30
N ASP A 133 -15.72 5.84 -2.78
CA ASP A 133 -16.08 6.99 -1.93
C ASP A 133 -15.20 7.11 -0.69
N LYS A 134 -14.71 5.99 -0.16
CA LYS A 134 -13.86 5.97 1.04
C LYS A 134 -12.37 6.13 0.73
N THR A 135 -11.99 6.29 -0.54
CA THR A 135 -10.59 6.41 -0.96
C THR A 135 -10.20 7.87 -1.12
N ILE A 136 -9.10 8.24 -0.49
CA ILE A 136 -8.47 9.55 -0.64
C ILE A 136 -7.24 9.38 -1.51
N MET A 137 -7.17 10.12 -2.63
CA MET A 137 -6.03 10.10 -3.54
C MET A 137 -5.09 11.24 -3.19
N LEU A 138 -3.86 10.92 -2.82
CA LEU A 138 -2.80 11.89 -2.57
C LEU A 138 -1.77 11.74 -3.69
N LEU A 139 -1.94 12.51 -4.73
CA LEU A 139 -1.14 12.41 -5.95
C LEU A 139 0.15 13.19 -5.83
N GLY A 140 1.20 12.66 -6.44
CA GLY A 140 2.54 13.25 -6.45
C GLY A 140 3.59 12.26 -5.96
N ASN A 141 4.80 12.76 -5.74
CA ASN A 141 5.89 11.94 -5.23
C ASN A 141 5.57 11.45 -3.82
N ALA A 142 5.61 10.13 -3.62
CA ALA A 142 5.24 9.51 -2.34
C ALA A 142 6.11 10.01 -1.18
N LYS A 143 7.41 10.20 -1.42
CA LYS A 143 8.32 10.69 -0.39
C LYS A 143 7.92 12.09 0.08
N GLU A 144 7.63 12.99 -0.84
CA GLU A 144 7.20 14.36 -0.51
C GLU A 144 5.88 14.36 0.26
N THR A 145 4.92 13.53 -0.17
CA THR A 145 3.63 13.40 0.51
C THR A 145 3.83 12.89 1.93
N LEU A 146 4.68 11.88 2.11
CA LEU A 146 4.95 11.32 3.44
C LEU A 146 5.66 12.32 4.35
N ILE A 147 6.57 13.13 3.81
CA ILE A 147 7.23 14.18 4.60
C ILE A 147 6.18 15.17 5.13
N ARG A 148 5.22 15.56 4.30
CA ARG A 148 4.13 16.45 4.73
C ARG A 148 3.27 15.80 5.82
N LEU A 149 2.92 14.52 5.66
CA LEU A 149 2.16 13.79 6.66
C LEU A 149 2.91 13.70 7.99
N LEU A 150 4.20 13.42 7.94
CA LEU A 150 5.04 13.35 9.15
C LEU A 150 5.04 14.68 9.92
N LYS A 151 5.08 15.80 9.21
CA LYS A 151 5.02 17.13 9.83
C LYS A 151 3.67 17.37 10.52
N MET A 152 2.59 16.85 9.98
CA MET A 152 1.25 17.00 10.54
C MET A 152 1.07 16.23 11.84
N PHE A 153 1.80 15.13 12.02
CA PHE A 153 1.75 14.35 13.27
C PHE A 153 2.68 14.85 14.34
N GLY A 154 3.36 15.91 14.10
CA GLY A 154 4.17 16.51 15.08
C GLY A 154 5.63 16.42 14.95
#